data_bc0cf4ee34c3c5f2b7d6b88c6d4b608a
#
_entry.id   bc0cf4ee34c3c5f2b7d6b88c6d4b608a
#
_cell.length_a   1.000
_cell.length_b   1.000
_cell.length_c   1.000
_cell.angle_alpha   90.00
_cell.angle_beta   90.00
_cell.angle_gamma   90.00
#
_symmetry.space_group_name_H-M   'P 1'
#
loop_
_entity.id
_entity.type
_entity.pdbx_description
1 polymer ?
#
loop_
_entity_poly.entity_id
_entity_poly.type
_entity_poly.pdbx_seq_one_letter_code
_entity_poly.pdbx_strand_id
1 'polypeptide(L)'
;MKPKLAVYWTGSCGGCDVSFLEVGEAIVEVLSQVEIAFWPALADSKKADLEAMPKGYIDAALINGAIRTQENLEMVRLLREKSKLIVAYGACAHLGGIPSLANLYRREELLKAAFGDGWRPGPPPGAPQEDAPPELLPKALPLAQAVPVDYTVPGCPPPAGLIGEFFSAFLSGEMPPPGHVFAKVKALCEECPRTREERVLKKIVRPHEIVPDPEACLLDQGIICLGPVTRGGCSAACPSAGMPCTGCLGPTPKAGDMGLSMISALASLVRAGEEGEAAIPKEDEILNRLVDPIGTLYKYGVPDMPCAKEGEG
;
A
#
# COMPACT_ATOMS: atom_id res chain seq x y z
N MET A 1 -26.39 18.90 -8.02
CA MET A 1 -26.19 18.56 -6.59
C MET A 1 -24.74 18.15 -6.47
N LYS A 2 -23.99 18.65 -5.47
CA LYS A 2 -22.59 18.24 -5.30
C LYS A 2 -22.52 16.77 -4.90
N PRO A 3 -21.57 15.98 -5.44
CA PRO A 3 -21.38 14.59 -4.99
C PRO A 3 -20.90 14.56 -3.53
N LYS A 4 -21.37 13.56 -2.79
CA LYS A 4 -21.08 13.38 -1.37
C LYS A 4 -19.86 12.47 -1.19
N LEU A 5 -18.87 12.97 -0.48
CA LEU A 5 -17.61 12.31 -0.23
C LEU A 5 -17.51 11.89 1.25
N ALA A 6 -17.03 10.67 1.48
CA ALA A 6 -16.53 10.23 2.77
C ALA A 6 -15.05 9.90 2.69
N VAL A 7 -14.31 10.19 3.76
CA VAL A 7 -12.93 9.74 3.94
C VAL A 7 -12.82 9.10 5.33
N TYR A 8 -12.23 7.91 5.39
CA TYR A 8 -12.08 7.20 6.65
C TYR A 8 -10.69 6.58 6.78
N TRP A 9 -10.10 6.81 7.93
CA TRP A 9 -8.78 6.32 8.32
C TRP A 9 -8.92 5.10 9.23
N THR A 10 -8.40 3.96 8.78
CA THR A 10 -8.26 2.72 9.55
C THR A 10 -6.82 2.55 10.08
N GLY A 11 -6.25 1.36 10.08
CA GLY A 11 -4.88 1.11 10.56
C GLY A 11 -3.80 1.64 9.61
N SER A 12 -3.40 2.90 9.76
CA SER A 12 -2.31 3.52 8.97
C SER A 12 -1.58 4.63 9.73
N CYS A 13 -0.58 5.23 9.07
CA CYS A 13 0.21 6.34 9.63
C CYS A 13 -0.42 7.74 9.46
N GLY A 14 -1.58 7.85 8.78
CA GLY A 14 -2.21 9.14 8.44
C GLY A 14 -1.65 9.82 7.19
N GLY A 15 -0.56 9.33 6.60
CA GLY A 15 0.05 9.93 5.41
C GLY A 15 -0.88 10.04 4.21
N CYS A 16 -1.84 9.13 4.10
CA CYS A 16 -2.86 9.19 3.04
C CYS A 16 -3.80 10.39 3.21
N ASP A 17 -4.21 10.73 4.44
CA ASP A 17 -5.01 11.95 4.68
C ASP A 17 -4.20 13.21 4.36
N VAL A 18 -2.91 13.23 4.75
CA VAL A 18 -2.02 14.36 4.43
C VAL A 18 -1.79 14.49 2.92
N SER A 19 -1.78 13.39 2.16
CA SER A 19 -1.52 13.43 0.71
C SER A 19 -2.56 14.23 -0.10
N PHE A 20 -3.76 14.45 0.44
CA PHE A 20 -4.71 15.38 -0.18
C PHE A 20 -4.16 16.80 -0.28
N LEU A 21 -3.31 17.22 0.65
CA LEU A 21 -2.67 18.55 0.63
C LEU A 21 -1.54 18.63 -0.40
N GLU A 22 -0.95 17.50 -0.81
CA GLU A 22 0.10 17.43 -1.84
C GLU A 22 -0.43 17.76 -3.24
N VAL A 23 -1.76 17.73 -3.43
CA VAL A 23 -2.41 18.20 -4.66
C VAL A 23 -2.30 19.73 -4.81
N GLY A 24 -1.85 20.43 -3.76
CA GLY A 24 -1.66 21.87 -3.73
C GLY A 24 -2.99 22.63 -3.78
N GLU A 25 -3.01 23.80 -4.44
CA GLU A 25 -4.20 24.66 -4.51
C GLU A 25 -5.41 23.98 -5.18
N ALA A 26 -5.19 22.98 -6.04
CA ALA A 26 -6.27 22.24 -6.71
C ALA A 26 -7.18 21.49 -5.72
N ILE A 27 -6.71 21.19 -4.48
CA ILE A 27 -7.57 20.58 -3.46
C ILE A 27 -8.73 21.50 -3.07
N VAL A 28 -8.52 22.81 -3.05
CA VAL A 28 -9.57 23.80 -2.72
C VAL A 28 -10.68 23.75 -3.77
N GLU A 29 -10.30 23.61 -5.03
CA GLU A 29 -11.27 23.47 -6.13
C GLU A 29 -12.06 22.15 -5.99
N VAL A 30 -11.38 21.02 -5.74
CA VAL A 30 -12.03 19.73 -5.50
C VAL A 30 -13.03 19.84 -4.33
N LEU A 31 -12.60 20.36 -3.17
CA LEU A 31 -13.44 20.51 -1.99
C LEU A 31 -14.62 21.46 -2.23
N SER A 32 -14.45 22.46 -3.10
CA SER A 32 -15.56 23.35 -3.48
C SER A 32 -16.66 22.64 -4.28
N GLN A 33 -16.33 21.55 -4.98
CA GLN A 33 -17.23 20.80 -5.86
C GLN A 33 -17.88 19.58 -5.18
N VAL A 34 -17.42 19.16 -4.00
CA VAL A 34 -17.97 18.04 -3.24
C VAL A 34 -18.67 18.52 -1.97
N GLU A 35 -19.51 17.68 -1.40
CA GLU A 35 -20.05 17.79 -0.04
C GLU A 35 -19.35 16.75 0.84
N ILE A 36 -18.65 17.16 1.89
CA ILE A 36 -18.04 16.24 2.85
C ILE A 36 -19.13 15.69 3.75
N ALA A 37 -19.54 14.45 3.50
CA ALA A 37 -20.57 13.77 4.30
C ALA A 37 -19.99 13.14 5.57
N PHE A 38 -18.75 12.62 5.51
CA PHE A 38 -18.09 11.97 6.63
C PHE A 38 -16.57 12.02 6.49
N TRP A 39 -15.88 12.69 7.41
CA TRP A 39 -14.40 12.72 7.46
C TRP A 39 -13.93 13.06 8.88
N PRO A 40 -13.87 12.08 9.80
CA PRO A 40 -13.55 12.34 11.22
C PRO A 40 -12.20 13.03 11.46
N ALA A 41 -11.21 12.85 10.55
CA ALA A 41 -9.91 13.50 10.66
C ALA A 41 -9.94 15.00 10.32
N LEU A 42 -10.95 15.48 9.59
CA LEU A 42 -11.06 16.86 9.10
C LEU A 42 -12.28 17.60 9.65
N ALA A 43 -13.38 16.90 9.94
CA ALA A 43 -14.66 17.45 10.34
C ALA A 43 -15.19 16.78 11.60
N ASP A 44 -16.07 17.44 12.35
CA ASP A 44 -16.74 16.86 13.53
C ASP A 44 -17.81 15.84 13.08
N SER A 45 -17.34 14.71 12.55
CA SER A 45 -18.18 13.60 12.09
C SER A 45 -18.08 12.42 13.05
N LYS A 46 -19.22 11.90 13.49
CA LYS A 46 -19.31 10.79 14.45
C LYS A 46 -19.93 9.55 13.82
N LYS A 47 -19.66 8.37 14.39
CA LYS A 47 -20.24 7.11 13.94
C LYS A 47 -21.77 7.18 13.86
N ALA A 48 -22.40 7.82 14.84
CA ALA A 48 -23.86 7.99 14.88
C ALA A 48 -24.39 8.79 13.67
N ASP A 49 -23.64 9.78 13.17
CA ASP A 49 -24.02 10.54 11.99
C ASP A 49 -24.02 9.63 10.74
N LEU A 50 -23.00 8.79 10.62
CA LEU A 50 -22.91 7.80 9.53
C LEU A 50 -24.02 6.75 9.63
N GLU A 51 -24.34 6.25 10.83
CA GLU A 51 -25.43 5.29 11.07
C GLU A 51 -26.79 5.86 10.65
N ALA A 52 -27.03 7.15 10.91
CA ALA A 52 -28.27 7.83 10.54
C ALA A 52 -28.45 8.07 9.04
N MET A 53 -27.38 7.97 8.23
CA MET A 53 -27.45 8.17 6.79
C MET A 53 -28.24 7.06 6.10
N PRO A 54 -29.04 7.36 5.07
CA PRO A 54 -29.67 6.35 4.26
C PRO A 54 -28.64 5.47 3.52
N LYS A 55 -29.03 4.25 3.15
CA LYS A 55 -28.22 3.37 2.32
C LYS A 55 -27.89 4.05 0.97
N GLY A 56 -26.60 4.01 0.56
CA GLY A 56 -26.14 4.63 -0.69
C GLY A 56 -26.20 6.17 -0.69
N TYR A 57 -26.25 6.80 0.46
CA TYR A 57 -26.27 8.28 0.58
C TYR A 57 -24.98 8.95 0.14
N ILE A 58 -23.84 8.28 0.38
CA ILE A 58 -22.49 8.73 0.03
C ILE A 58 -22.20 8.29 -1.40
N ASP A 59 -21.73 9.20 -2.26
CA ASP A 59 -21.41 8.87 -3.63
C ASP A 59 -20.08 8.10 -3.73
N ALA A 60 -19.05 8.51 -2.98
CA ALA A 60 -17.80 7.76 -2.87
C ALA A 60 -17.22 7.84 -1.45
N ALA A 61 -16.74 6.69 -0.93
CA ALA A 61 -15.97 6.64 0.30
C ALA A 61 -14.52 6.21 0.00
N LEU A 62 -13.57 7.09 0.29
CA LEU A 62 -12.14 6.83 0.23
C LEU A 62 -11.69 6.29 1.58
N ILE A 63 -11.28 5.02 1.61
CA ILE A 63 -10.87 4.34 2.84
C ILE A 63 -9.37 4.09 2.77
N ASN A 64 -8.62 4.65 3.71
CA ASN A 64 -7.19 4.43 3.84
C ASN A 64 -6.84 3.60 5.07
N GLY A 65 -5.70 2.91 5.00
CA GLY A 65 -5.25 2.02 6.06
C GLY A 65 -5.65 0.56 5.87
N ALA A 66 -5.02 -0.33 6.64
CA ALA A 66 -5.36 -1.74 6.72
C ALA A 66 -6.45 -1.96 7.78
N ILE A 67 -7.26 -2.99 7.61
CA ILE A 67 -8.27 -3.37 8.60
C ILE A 67 -7.57 -4.17 9.69
N ARG A 68 -7.36 -3.56 10.86
CA ARG A 68 -6.56 -4.14 11.95
C ARG A 68 -7.37 -4.45 13.20
N THR A 69 -8.48 -3.75 13.44
CA THR A 69 -9.33 -3.91 14.61
C THR A 69 -10.74 -4.31 14.22
N GLN A 70 -11.47 -4.88 15.19
CA GLN A 70 -12.89 -5.18 15.02
C GLN A 70 -13.69 -3.92 14.68
N GLU A 71 -13.36 -2.79 15.32
CA GLU A 71 -13.98 -1.49 15.01
C GLU A 71 -13.75 -1.07 13.56
N ASN A 72 -12.49 -1.22 13.05
CA ASN A 72 -12.22 -0.93 11.63
C ASN A 72 -13.12 -1.77 10.71
N LEU A 73 -13.29 -3.06 11.02
CA LEU A 73 -14.11 -3.97 10.22
C LEU A 73 -15.58 -3.55 10.22
N GLU A 74 -16.13 -3.16 11.36
CA GLU A 74 -17.51 -2.67 11.48
C GLU A 74 -17.70 -1.36 10.72
N MET A 75 -16.78 -0.42 10.87
CA MET A 75 -16.84 0.88 10.20
C MET A 75 -16.76 0.75 8.67
N VAL A 76 -15.89 -0.09 8.14
CA VAL A 76 -15.80 -0.25 6.68
C VAL A 76 -17.03 -0.98 6.10
N ARG A 77 -17.64 -1.90 6.86
CA ARG A 77 -18.90 -2.53 6.48
C ARG A 77 -20.04 -1.52 6.45
N LEU A 78 -20.10 -0.65 7.45
CA LEU A 78 -21.08 0.43 7.52
C LEU A 78 -20.89 1.42 6.36
N LEU A 79 -19.65 1.85 6.10
CA LEU A 79 -19.31 2.70 4.95
C LEU A 79 -19.69 2.04 3.62
N ARG A 80 -19.47 0.72 3.45
CA ARG A 80 -19.91 0.01 2.24
C ARG A 80 -21.43 0.07 2.07
N GLU A 81 -22.19 -0.07 3.15
CA GLU A 81 -23.66 0.03 3.10
C GLU A 81 -24.14 1.43 2.73
N LYS A 82 -23.50 2.45 3.31
CA LYS A 82 -23.89 3.87 3.13
C LYS A 82 -23.37 4.48 1.84
N SER A 83 -22.43 3.84 1.14
CA SER A 83 -21.76 4.40 -0.05
C SER A 83 -22.11 3.65 -1.33
N LYS A 84 -22.20 4.40 -2.43
CA LYS A 84 -22.34 3.84 -3.78
C LYS A 84 -21.02 3.21 -4.23
N LEU A 85 -19.90 3.93 -4.02
CA LEU A 85 -18.56 3.51 -4.40
C LEU A 85 -17.65 3.42 -3.18
N ILE A 86 -16.83 2.38 -3.12
CA ILE A 86 -15.71 2.24 -2.17
C ILE A 86 -14.40 2.31 -2.95
N VAL A 87 -13.52 3.18 -2.48
CA VAL A 87 -12.18 3.39 -3.03
C VAL A 87 -11.12 2.98 -2.01
N ALA A 88 -10.29 2.00 -2.36
CA ALA A 88 -9.09 1.69 -1.58
C ALA A 88 -8.04 2.79 -1.84
N TYR A 89 -7.81 3.63 -0.84
CA TYR A 89 -6.94 4.78 -0.94
C TYR A 89 -5.61 4.53 -0.22
N GLY A 90 -4.54 4.42 -0.98
CA GLY A 90 -3.20 4.11 -0.48
C GLY A 90 -2.86 2.62 -0.41
N ALA A 91 -1.56 2.32 -0.29
CA ALA A 91 -1.02 0.95 -0.30
C ALA A 91 -1.55 0.07 0.85
N CYS A 92 -1.86 0.67 2.01
CA CYS A 92 -2.37 -0.08 3.15
C CYS A 92 -3.78 -0.62 2.89
N ALA A 93 -4.68 0.19 2.32
CA ALA A 93 -6.00 -0.24 1.92
C ALA A 93 -5.96 -1.20 0.73
N HIS A 94 -5.05 -0.97 -0.23
CA HIS A 94 -4.92 -1.77 -1.44
C HIS A 94 -4.36 -3.17 -1.18
N LEU A 95 -3.22 -3.25 -0.46
CA LEU A 95 -2.39 -4.46 -0.36
C LEU A 95 -2.20 -4.96 1.08
N GLY A 96 -2.71 -4.24 2.09
CA GLY A 96 -2.40 -4.44 3.50
C GLY A 96 -1.27 -3.53 3.98
N GLY A 97 -0.35 -3.13 3.11
CA GLY A 97 0.70 -2.15 3.37
C GLY A 97 1.67 -2.53 4.50
N ILE A 98 2.34 -1.54 5.06
CA ILE A 98 3.27 -1.71 6.19
C ILE A 98 2.59 -2.37 7.42
N PRO A 99 1.33 -2.04 7.78
CA PRO A 99 0.67 -2.72 8.91
C PRO A 99 0.58 -4.24 8.75
N SER A 100 0.52 -4.75 7.51
CA SER A 100 0.43 -6.19 7.27
C SER A 100 1.73 -6.96 7.51
N LEU A 101 2.88 -6.31 7.70
CA LEU A 101 4.10 -6.95 8.19
C LEU A 101 3.89 -7.57 9.58
N ALA A 102 2.93 -7.06 10.35
CA ALA A 102 2.50 -7.66 11.61
C ALA A 102 1.95 -9.09 11.46
N ASN A 103 1.50 -9.47 10.25
CA ASN A 103 0.98 -10.81 9.97
C ASN A 103 2.06 -11.91 9.99
N LEU A 104 3.34 -11.52 10.04
CA LEU A 104 4.48 -12.43 10.23
C LEU A 104 4.62 -12.92 11.68
N TYR A 105 3.89 -12.33 12.61
CA TYR A 105 3.95 -12.59 14.04
C TYR A 105 2.55 -12.90 14.58
N ARG A 106 2.49 -13.68 15.67
CA ARG A 106 1.23 -13.87 16.40
C ARG A 106 0.85 -12.61 17.17
N ARG A 107 -0.44 -12.38 17.32
CA ARG A 107 -0.99 -11.21 18.02
C ARG A 107 -0.37 -11.03 19.42
N GLU A 108 -0.23 -12.13 20.17
CA GLU A 108 0.33 -12.14 21.51
C GLU A 108 1.80 -11.69 21.53
N GLU A 109 2.58 -12.08 20.53
CA GLU A 109 3.99 -11.70 20.40
C GLU A 109 4.11 -10.19 20.12
N LEU A 110 3.24 -9.65 19.26
CA LEU A 110 3.20 -8.22 18.98
C LEU A 110 2.83 -7.39 20.20
N LEU A 111 1.81 -7.83 20.94
CA LEU A 111 1.35 -7.14 22.15
C LEU A 111 2.40 -7.21 23.26
N LYS A 112 3.06 -8.34 23.42
CA LYS A 112 4.19 -8.50 24.36
C LYS A 112 5.36 -7.59 23.96
N ALA A 113 5.70 -7.52 22.68
CA ALA A 113 6.78 -6.66 22.21
C ALA A 113 6.48 -5.16 22.41
N ALA A 114 5.22 -4.75 22.23
CA ALA A 114 4.81 -3.34 22.37
C ALA A 114 4.63 -2.91 23.83
N PHE A 115 4.09 -3.78 24.69
CA PHE A 115 3.64 -3.41 26.04
C PHE A 115 4.35 -4.19 27.17
N GLY A 116 5.24 -5.13 26.83
CA GLY A 116 5.97 -5.97 27.80
C GLY A 116 5.14 -7.11 28.37
N ASP A 117 5.75 -7.85 29.33
CA ASP A 117 5.10 -9.02 29.97
C ASP A 117 3.91 -8.64 30.88
N GLY A 118 3.79 -7.37 31.25
CA GLY A 118 2.71 -6.86 32.10
C GLY A 118 1.40 -6.58 31.36
N TRP A 119 1.39 -6.67 30.03
CA TRP A 119 0.18 -6.40 29.26
C TRP A 119 -0.94 -7.41 29.59
N ARG A 120 -2.16 -6.88 29.71
CA ARG A 120 -3.38 -7.66 29.91
C ARG A 120 -4.45 -7.16 28.93
N PRO A 121 -5.24 -8.04 28.30
CA PRO A 121 -6.37 -7.63 27.48
C PRO A 121 -7.46 -6.96 28.33
N GLY A 122 -8.11 -5.95 27.76
CA GLY A 122 -9.21 -5.24 28.39
C GLY A 122 -8.82 -3.87 28.97
N PRO A 123 -9.79 -3.14 29.51
CA PRO A 123 -9.56 -1.83 30.11
C PRO A 123 -8.67 -1.94 31.36
N PRO A 124 -7.96 -0.87 31.73
CA PRO A 124 -7.26 -0.81 33.03
C PRO A 124 -8.21 -1.13 34.20
N PRO A 125 -7.70 -1.68 35.29
CA PRO A 125 -8.54 -1.94 36.47
C PRO A 125 -9.26 -0.68 36.93
N GLY A 126 -10.60 -0.75 37.00
CA GLY A 126 -11.47 0.36 37.41
C GLY A 126 -11.92 1.30 36.28
N ALA A 127 -11.44 1.10 35.03
CA ALA A 127 -11.98 1.82 33.90
C ALA A 127 -13.30 1.20 33.39
N PRO A 128 -14.23 1.99 32.84
CA PRO A 128 -15.43 1.48 32.19
C PRO A 128 -15.11 0.49 31.06
N GLN A 129 -15.97 -0.50 30.84
CA GLN A 129 -15.81 -1.48 29.75
C GLN A 129 -15.80 -0.81 28.36
N GLU A 130 -16.51 0.29 28.22
CA GLU A 130 -16.57 1.12 27.00
C GLU A 130 -15.24 1.81 26.66
N ASP A 131 -14.33 1.94 27.64
CA ASP A 131 -12.98 2.48 27.43
C ASP A 131 -11.96 1.40 27.05
N ALA A 132 -12.39 0.16 26.86
CA ALA A 132 -11.49 -0.90 26.40
C ALA A 132 -10.96 -0.61 25.00
N PRO A 133 -9.64 -0.81 24.77
CA PRO A 133 -9.10 -0.66 23.42
C PRO A 133 -9.79 -1.64 22.46
N PRO A 134 -10.02 -1.23 21.20
CA PRO A 134 -10.64 -2.11 20.20
C PRO A 134 -9.87 -3.43 20.06
N GLU A 135 -10.62 -4.53 19.92
CA GLU A 135 -10.01 -5.85 19.73
C GLU A 135 -9.22 -5.89 18.41
N LEU A 136 -7.96 -6.35 18.50
CA LEU A 136 -7.13 -6.58 17.30
C LEU A 136 -7.62 -7.82 16.58
N LEU A 137 -7.80 -7.72 15.27
CA LEU A 137 -8.00 -8.88 14.41
C LEU A 137 -6.75 -9.79 14.42
N PRO A 138 -6.90 -11.10 14.17
CA PRO A 138 -5.76 -12.01 14.04
C PRO A 138 -4.73 -11.55 13.00
N LYS A 139 -5.21 -10.99 11.89
CA LYS A 139 -4.40 -10.47 10.78
C LYS A 139 -4.83 -9.05 10.41
N ALA A 140 -3.89 -8.24 9.91
CA ALA A 140 -4.20 -7.00 9.21
C ALA A 140 -4.63 -7.35 7.78
N LEU A 141 -5.80 -6.87 7.36
CA LEU A 141 -6.39 -7.20 6.06
C LEU A 141 -6.32 -5.99 5.12
N PRO A 142 -6.07 -6.18 3.81
CA PRO A 142 -6.40 -5.18 2.82
C PRO A 142 -7.91 -4.99 2.75
N LEU A 143 -8.36 -3.83 2.29
CA LEU A 143 -9.78 -3.47 2.28
C LEU A 143 -10.63 -4.46 1.49
N ALA A 144 -10.11 -4.98 0.37
CA ALA A 144 -10.81 -5.94 -0.49
C ALA A 144 -11.11 -7.30 0.17
N GLN A 145 -10.40 -7.64 1.26
CA GLN A 145 -10.70 -8.84 2.06
C GLN A 145 -11.80 -8.59 3.11
N ALA A 146 -12.16 -7.33 3.36
CA ALA A 146 -13.20 -6.97 4.31
C ALA A 146 -14.53 -6.61 3.64
N VAL A 147 -14.49 -5.87 2.52
CA VAL A 147 -15.66 -5.40 1.75
C VAL A 147 -15.34 -5.34 0.24
N PRO A 148 -16.36 -5.41 -0.64
CA PRO A 148 -16.17 -5.16 -2.07
C PRO A 148 -15.63 -3.74 -2.31
N VAL A 149 -14.55 -3.64 -3.10
CA VAL A 149 -13.88 -2.39 -3.49
C VAL A 149 -14.14 -2.13 -4.97
N ASP A 150 -14.59 -0.91 -5.29
CA ASP A 150 -14.91 -0.53 -6.66
C ASP A 150 -13.70 0.04 -7.41
N TYR A 151 -12.85 0.82 -6.73
CA TYR A 151 -11.67 1.46 -7.31
C TYR A 151 -10.49 1.48 -6.34
N THR A 152 -9.30 1.69 -6.89
CA THR A 152 -8.07 1.82 -6.09
C THR A 152 -7.26 3.03 -6.54
N VAL A 153 -6.84 3.86 -5.58
CA VAL A 153 -5.83 4.92 -5.77
C VAL A 153 -4.59 4.50 -4.96
N PRO A 154 -3.60 3.85 -5.60
CA PRO A 154 -2.48 3.24 -4.89
C PRO A 154 -1.38 4.24 -4.55
N GLY A 155 -0.51 3.87 -3.60
CA GLY A 155 0.68 4.66 -3.21
C GLY A 155 0.89 4.66 -1.71
N CYS A 156 2.09 5.08 -1.28
CA CYS A 156 2.42 5.19 0.15
C CYS A 156 3.18 6.51 0.44
N PRO A 157 2.41 7.62 0.47
CA PRO A 157 0.99 7.81 0.14
C PRO A 157 0.72 7.84 -1.38
N PRO A 158 -0.56 7.96 -1.82
CA PRO A 158 -0.88 8.19 -3.23
C PRO A 158 -0.25 9.46 -3.76
N PRO A 159 0.41 9.43 -4.95
CA PRO A 159 0.96 10.63 -5.58
C PRO A 159 -0.12 11.61 -6.03
N ALA A 160 0.16 12.92 -5.95
CA ALA A 160 -0.76 13.99 -6.34
C ALA A 160 -1.39 13.80 -7.73
N GLY A 161 -0.61 13.33 -8.72
CA GLY A 161 -1.11 13.05 -10.07
C GLY A 161 -2.22 12.00 -10.09
N LEU A 162 -2.06 10.88 -9.35
CA LEU A 162 -3.07 9.82 -9.28
C LEU A 162 -4.31 10.25 -8.49
N ILE A 163 -4.14 11.10 -7.47
CA ILE A 163 -5.25 11.71 -6.74
C ILE A 163 -6.05 12.60 -7.70
N GLY A 164 -5.35 13.43 -8.49
CA GLY A 164 -5.96 14.31 -9.49
C GLY A 164 -6.72 13.54 -10.57
N GLU A 165 -6.15 12.43 -11.08
CA GLU A 165 -6.82 11.55 -12.05
C GLU A 165 -8.13 10.97 -11.48
N PHE A 166 -8.12 10.50 -10.25
CA PHE A 166 -9.32 9.99 -9.58
C PHE A 166 -10.39 11.08 -9.45
N PHE A 167 -10.04 12.25 -8.88
CA PHE A 167 -11.02 13.33 -8.70
C PHE A 167 -11.54 13.89 -10.01
N SER A 168 -10.70 13.97 -11.06
CA SER A 168 -11.14 14.38 -12.39
C SER A 168 -12.21 13.42 -12.95
N ALA A 169 -11.98 12.11 -12.88
CA ALA A 169 -12.94 11.11 -13.32
C ALA A 169 -14.22 11.12 -12.45
N PHE A 170 -14.07 11.26 -11.13
CA PHE A 170 -15.21 11.27 -10.20
C PHE A 170 -16.10 12.48 -10.39
N LEU A 171 -15.53 13.68 -10.54
CA LEU A 171 -16.27 14.94 -10.69
C LEU A 171 -16.91 15.08 -12.08
N SER A 172 -16.26 14.57 -13.13
CA SER A 172 -16.85 14.54 -14.48
C SER A 172 -17.94 13.47 -14.64
N GLY A 173 -18.00 12.48 -13.72
CA GLY A 173 -18.88 11.32 -13.85
C GLY A 173 -18.39 10.28 -14.88
N GLU A 174 -17.19 10.45 -15.43
CA GLU A 174 -16.57 9.54 -16.40
C GLU A 174 -15.65 8.52 -15.75
N MET A 175 -16.23 7.75 -14.82
CA MET A 175 -15.48 6.70 -14.09
C MET A 175 -15.11 5.54 -15.03
N PRO A 176 -13.87 5.01 -14.93
CA PRO A 176 -13.49 3.81 -15.64
C PRO A 176 -14.31 2.58 -15.17
N PRO A 177 -14.24 1.44 -15.86
CA PRO A 177 -14.89 0.22 -15.40
C PRO A 177 -14.52 -0.15 -13.95
N PRO A 178 -15.46 -0.69 -13.16
CA PRO A 178 -15.17 -1.14 -11.79
C PRO A 178 -13.97 -2.09 -11.71
N GLY A 179 -13.22 -2.01 -10.62
CA GLY A 179 -11.95 -2.73 -10.45
C GLY A 179 -10.74 -1.98 -11.01
N HIS A 180 -10.94 -0.79 -11.57
CA HIS A 180 -9.82 0.01 -12.07
C HIS A 180 -8.88 0.47 -10.94
N VAL A 181 -7.58 0.37 -11.22
CA VAL A 181 -6.51 0.91 -10.37
C VAL A 181 -5.99 2.17 -11.07
N PHE A 182 -6.14 3.32 -10.42
CA PHE A 182 -5.63 4.62 -10.89
C PHE A 182 -4.10 4.62 -10.83
N ALA A 183 -3.49 3.90 -11.75
CA ALA A 183 -2.05 3.81 -11.98
C ALA A 183 -1.82 3.22 -13.36
N LYS A 184 -0.62 3.43 -13.93
CA LYS A 184 -0.28 2.88 -15.24
C LYS A 184 -0.23 1.35 -15.19
N VAL A 185 -0.67 0.69 -16.26
CA VAL A 185 -0.56 -0.77 -16.41
C VAL A 185 0.88 -1.22 -16.71
N LYS A 186 1.71 -0.31 -17.18
CA LYS A 186 3.12 -0.50 -17.49
C LYS A 186 3.97 -0.48 -16.23
N ALA A 187 5.15 -1.11 -16.30
CA ALA A 187 6.09 -1.12 -15.19
C ALA A 187 6.68 0.27 -14.93
N LEU A 188 7.05 0.55 -13.68
CA LEU A 188 7.70 1.80 -13.28
C LEU A 188 8.98 2.08 -14.09
N CYS A 189 9.69 1.02 -14.50
CA CYS A 189 10.89 1.15 -15.33
C CYS A 189 10.66 1.90 -16.65
N GLU A 190 9.42 1.93 -17.17
CA GLU A 190 9.11 2.64 -18.42
C GLU A 190 9.02 4.16 -18.25
N GLU A 191 8.94 4.65 -17.01
CA GLU A 191 8.97 6.09 -16.68
C GLU A 191 10.21 6.48 -15.86
N CYS A 192 11.09 5.49 -15.58
CA CYS A 192 12.31 5.72 -14.80
C CYS A 192 13.37 6.44 -15.67
N PRO A 193 13.98 7.54 -15.18
CA PRO A 193 14.99 8.27 -15.96
C PRO A 193 16.34 7.55 -16.01
N ARG A 194 16.54 6.50 -15.21
CA ARG A 194 17.82 5.78 -15.12
C ARG A 194 18.01 4.82 -16.27
N THR A 195 19.20 4.78 -16.82
CA THR A 195 19.58 3.91 -17.92
C THR A 195 19.98 2.53 -17.40
N ARG A 196 19.43 1.48 -18.01
CA ARG A 196 19.81 0.10 -17.73
C ARG A 196 20.73 -0.41 -18.82
N GLU A 197 21.98 -0.74 -18.45
CA GLU A 197 23.02 -1.20 -19.36
C GLU A 197 23.35 -2.68 -19.13
N GLU A 198 23.51 -3.10 -17.88
CA GLU A 198 23.87 -4.46 -17.53
C GLU A 198 22.64 -5.37 -17.35
N ARG A 199 22.77 -6.63 -17.75
CA ARG A 199 21.74 -7.65 -17.59
C ARG A 199 22.08 -8.70 -16.52
N VAL A 200 23.22 -8.53 -15.84
CA VAL A 200 23.76 -9.48 -14.88
C VAL A 200 23.85 -8.85 -13.50
N LEU A 201 23.26 -9.52 -12.52
CA LEU A 201 23.36 -9.11 -11.12
C LEU A 201 24.60 -9.77 -10.50
N LYS A 202 25.70 -9.03 -10.37
CA LYS A 202 26.98 -9.52 -9.83
C LYS A 202 27.04 -9.50 -8.30
N LYS A 203 26.24 -8.66 -7.63
CA LYS A 203 26.21 -8.51 -6.18
C LYS A 203 24.88 -7.91 -5.73
N ILE A 204 24.51 -8.14 -4.48
CA ILE A 204 23.47 -7.37 -3.79
C ILE A 204 24.13 -6.47 -2.75
N VAL A 205 23.75 -5.18 -2.77
CA VAL A 205 24.16 -4.17 -1.80
C VAL A 205 22.96 -3.42 -1.25
N ARG A 206 23.06 -2.93 -0.03
CA ARG A 206 21.99 -2.10 0.56
C ARG A 206 22.20 -0.63 0.17
N PRO A 207 21.12 0.18 0.08
CA PRO A 207 21.23 1.59 -0.32
C PRO A 207 22.20 2.45 0.51
N HIS A 208 22.46 2.07 1.76
CA HIS A 208 23.38 2.80 2.64
C HIS A 208 24.85 2.36 2.52
N GLU A 209 25.15 1.28 1.79
CA GLU A 209 26.51 0.76 1.60
C GLU A 209 27.24 1.45 0.44
N ILE A 210 26.52 2.09 -0.47
CA ILE A 210 27.07 2.79 -1.60
C ILE A 210 26.37 4.13 -1.85
N VAL A 211 27.07 5.04 -2.50
CA VAL A 211 26.43 6.21 -3.13
C VAL A 211 26.10 5.81 -4.56
N PRO A 212 24.79 5.66 -4.91
CA PRO A 212 24.46 5.19 -6.24
C PRO A 212 24.73 6.24 -7.31
N ASP A 213 25.25 5.81 -8.45
CA ASP A 213 25.31 6.61 -9.66
C ASP A 213 23.89 7.11 -10.01
N PRO A 214 23.69 8.41 -10.23
CA PRO A 214 22.38 8.98 -10.50
C PRO A 214 21.80 8.57 -11.86
N GLU A 215 22.63 8.22 -12.84
CA GLU A 215 22.20 7.90 -14.20
C GLU A 215 21.98 6.40 -14.43
N ALA A 216 22.75 5.55 -13.74
CA ALA A 216 22.68 4.11 -13.91
C ALA A 216 21.51 3.48 -13.15
N CYS A 217 20.94 2.40 -13.70
CA CYS A 217 19.89 1.62 -13.05
C CYS A 217 20.35 1.10 -11.68
N LEU A 218 19.50 1.18 -10.67
CA LEU A 218 19.84 0.73 -9.31
C LEU A 218 20.06 -0.78 -9.24
N LEU A 219 19.35 -1.58 -10.05
CA LEU A 219 19.58 -3.03 -10.15
C LEU A 219 20.97 -3.34 -10.73
N ASP A 220 21.44 -2.59 -11.72
CA ASP A 220 22.77 -2.78 -12.31
C ASP A 220 23.87 -2.48 -11.29
N GLN A 221 23.59 -1.64 -10.31
CA GLN A 221 24.47 -1.32 -9.18
C GLN A 221 24.37 -2.31 -8.01
N GLY A 222 23.48 -3.30 -8.10
CA GLY A 222 23.24 -4.30 -7.05
C GLY A 222 22.20 -3.91 -6.02
N ILE A 223 21.54 -2.76 -6.14
CA ILE A 223 20.46 -2.33 -5.23
C ILE A 223 19.14 -2.92 -5.72
N ILE A 224 18.50 -3.77 -4.88
CA ILE A 224 17.22 -4.37 -5.23
C ILE A 224 16.15 -3.29 -5.39
N CYS A 225 15.57 -3.22 -6.59
CA CYS A 225 14.54 -2.26 -6.97
C CYS A 225 13.35 -2.99 -7.57
N LEU A 226 12.15 -2.79 -7.02
CA LEU A 226 10.92 -3.45 -7.48
C LEU A 226 10.27 -2.76 -8.70
N GLY A 227 10.95 -1.82 -9.33
CA GLY A 227 10.45 -1.12 -10.53
C GLY A 227 9.95 -2.05 -11.64
N PRO A 228 10.63 -3.17 -11.97
CA PRO A 228 10.20 -4.08 -13.03
C PRO A 228 8.83 -4.72 -12.83
N VAL A 229 8.41 -4.92 -11.58
CA VAL A 229 7.17 -5.60 -11.21
C VAL A 229 6.08 -4.66 -10.68
N THR A 230 6.43 -3.39 -10.45
CA THR A 230 5.54 -2.37 -9.88
C THR A 230 4.92 -1.52 -10.98
N ARG A 231 3.64 -1.15 -10.84
CA ARG A 231 2.96 -0.19 -11.73
C ARG A 231 3.68 1.16 -11.73
N GLY A 232 3.70 1.83 -12.87
CA GLY A 232 4.05 3.24 -13.01
C GLY A 232 2.91 4.18 -12.58
N GLY A 233 3.18 5.48 -12.62
CA GLY A 233 2.21 6.55 -12.30
C GLY A 233 2.71 7.54 -11.25
N CYS A 234 3.90 7.29 -10.64
CA CYS A 234 4.53 8.23 -9.71
C CYS A 234 5.74 8.97 -10.31
N SER A 235 5.92 8.90 -11.64
CA SER A 235 7.08 9.48 -12.34
C SER A 235 8.42 9.01 -11.77
N ALA A 236 8.46 7.75 -11.31
CA ALA A 236 9.64 7.12 -10.71
C ALA A 236 10.29 7.95 -9.57
N ALA A 237 9.48 8.60 -8.73
CA ALA A 237 9.94 9.54 -7.71
C ALA A 237 11.09 8.97 -6.83
N CYS A 238 10.97 7.72 -6.34
CA CYS A 238 12.04 7.11 -5.54
C CYS A 238 13.33 6.91 -6.33
N PRO A 239 13.33 6.25 -7.53
CA PRO A 239 14.54 6.13 -8.35
C PRO A 239 15.16 7.48 -8.73
N SER A 240 14.36 8.49 -9.04
CA SER A 240 14.84 9.84 -9.34
C SER A 240 15.55 10.49 -8.14
N ALA A 241 15.13 10.15 -6.92
CA ALA A 241 15.77 10.59 -5.67
C ALA A 241 16.91 9.67 -5.18
N GLY A 242 17.38 8.74 -6.00
CA GLY A 242 18.48 7.82 -5.63
C GLY A 242 18.06 6.62 -4.78
N MET A 243 16.76 6.41 -4.55
CA MET A 243 16.23 5.31 -3.72
C MET A 243 15.53 4.25 -4.58
N PRO A 244 15.63 2.96 -4.23
CA PRO A 244 14.95 1.92 -4.98
C PRO A 244 13.43 2.02 -4.86
N CYS A 245 12.72 1.63 -5.92
CA CYS A 245 11.29 1.38 -5.83
C CYS A 245 11.02 0.23 -4.86
N THR A 246 10.08 0.42 -3.96
CA THR A 246 9.68 -0.57 -2.94
C THR A 246 8.30 -1.18 -3.18
N GLY A 247 7.64 -0.85 -4.30
CA GLY A 247 6.43 -1.54 -4.72
C GLY A 247 5.09 -0.92 -4.28
N CYS A 248 5.07 0.31 -3.78
CA CYS A 248 3.87 0.90 -3.16
C CYS A 248 2.66 1.10 -4.10
N LEU A 249 2.86 1.16 -5.42
CA LEU A 249 1.75 1.24 -6.40
C LEU A 249 1.13 -0.15 -6.73
N GLY A 250 1.70 -1.21 -6.17
CA GLY A 250 1.25 -2.58 -6.39
C GLY A 250 1.74 -3.21 -7.68
N PRO A 251 1.42 -4.51 -7.90
CA PRO A 251 1.91 -5.28 -9.03
C PRO A 251 1.35 -4.80 -10.35
N THR A 252 2.17 -4.91 -11.42
CA THR A 252 1.62 -4.79 -12.78
C THR A 252 0.66 -5.96 -13.05
N PRO A 253 -0.30 -5.83 -13.99
CA PRO A 253 -1.19 -6.94 -14.35
C PRO A 253 -0.46 -8.22 -14.78
N LYS A 254 0.76 -8.07 -15.33
CA LYS A 254 1.60 -9.21 -15.75
C LYS A 254 2.31 -9.89 -14.58
N ALA A 255 2.67 -9.13 -13.56
CA ALA A 255 3.38 -9.67 -12.41
C ALA A 255 2.48 -10.54 -11.53
N GLY A 256 1.19 -10.19 -11.40
CA GLY A 256 0.27 -10.88 -10.50
C GLY A 256 0.74 -10.81 -9.05
N ASP A 257 1.63 -11.72 -8.66
CA ASP A 257 2.38 -11.67 -7.40
C ASP A 257 3.70 -10.92 -7.61
N MET A 258 3.85 -9.80 -6.91
CA MET A 258 4.99 -8.90 -7.06
C MET A 258 6.30 -9.53 -6.54
N GLY A 259 6.24 -10.20 -5.40
CA GLY A 259 7.41 -10.82 -4.79
C GLY A 259 7.93 -12.01 -5.60
N LEU A 260 7.05 -12.95 -5.96
CA LEU A 260 7.42 -14.10 -6.80
C LEU A 260 7.95 -13.66 -8.16
N SER A 261 7.31 -12.70 -8.81
CA SER A 261 7.77 -12.16 -10.09
C SER A 261 9.13 -11.50 -9.97
N MET A 262 9.41 -10.80 -8.86
CA MET A 262 10.74 -10.22 -8.64
C MET A 262 11.80 -11.27 -8.34
N ILE A 263 11.49 -12.30 -7.56
CA ILE A 263 12.39 -13.44 -7.32
C ILE A 263 12.77 -14.10 -8.65
N SER A 264 11.78 -14.37 -9.50
CA SER A 264 12.02 -14.95 -10.84
C SER A 264 12.91 -14.04 -11.72
N ALA A 265 12.67 -12.72 -11.67
CA ALA A 265 13.49 -11.75 -12.40
C ALA A 265 14.94 -11.72 -11.88
N LEU A 266 15.13 -11.71 -10.55
CA LEU A 266 16.45 -11.75 -9.92
C LEU A 266 17.21 -13.02 -10.27
N ALA A 267 16.56 -14.20 -10.19
CA ALA A 267 17.16 -15.47 -10.56
C ALA A 267 17.62 -15.48 -12.04
N SER A 268 16.83 -14.88 -12.93
CA SER A 268 17.21 -14.75 -14.34
C SER A 268 18.42 -13.84 -14.55
N LEU A 269 18.55 -12.77 -13.74
CA LEU A 269 19.68 -11.84 -13.81
C LEU A 269 20.97 -12.45 -13.25
N VAL A 270 20.88 -13.32 -12.25
CA VAL A 270 22.02 -14.04 -11.69
C VAL A 270 22.52 -15.10 -12.70
N ARG A 271 21.63 -15.91 -13.28
CA ARG A 271 21.96 -16.98 -14.23
C ARG A 271 22.58 -16.49 -15.55
N ALA A 272 22.16 -15.30 -16.02
CA ALA A 272 22.73 -14.73 -17.25
C ALA A 272 24.23 -14.47 -17.16
N GLY A 273 24.83 -14.48 -15.96
CA GLY A 273 26.26 -14.32 -15.74
C GLY A 273 27.08 -15.60 -15.75
N GLU A 274 26.46 -16.80 -15.84
CA GLU A 274 27.19 -18.07 -15.77
C GLU A 274 27.86 -18.46 -17.11
N GLU A 275 27.47 -17.88 -18.24
CA GLU A 275 28.03 -18.18 -19.56
C GLU A 275 29.26 -17.32 -19.89
N GLY A 276 30.39 -17.54 -19.20
CA GLY A 276 31.71 -17.15 -19.70
C GLY A 276 32.54 -16.15 -18.90
N GLU A 277 32.15 -15.63 -17.77
CA GLU A 277 32.98 -14.72 -16.94
C GLU A 277 33.51 -15.40 -15.66
N ALA A 278 34.83 -15.44 -15.49
CA ALA A 278 35.57 -16.18 -14.46
C ALA A 278 35.46 -15.61 -13.02
N ALA A 279 34.46 -14.86 -12.64
CA ALA A 279 34.40 -14.23 -11.30
C ALA A 279 32.98 -13.89 -10.80
N ILE A 280 31.93 -14.64 -11.20
CA ILE A 280 30.59 -14.42 -10.61
C ILE A 280 30.50 -15.22 -9.30
N PRO A 281 30.14 -14.58 -8.17
CA PRO A 281 29.87 -15.30 -6.93
C PRO A 281 28.78 -16.34 -7.16
N LYS A 282 28.88 -17.51 -6.48
CA LYS A 282 27.84 -18.54 -6.56
C LYS A 282 26.47 -17.94 -6.24
N GLU A 283 25.40 -18.42 -6.89
CA GLU A 283 24.01 -17.95 -6.68
C GLU A 283 23.68 -17.77 -5.20
N ASP A 284 24.04 -18.74 -4.36
CA ASP A 284 23.82 -18.71 -2.91
C ASP A 284 24.52 -17.54 -2.23
N GLU A 285 25.69 -17.12 -2.65
CA GLU A 285 26.45 -16.01 -2.07
C GLU A 285 25.77 -14.67 -2.38
N ILE A 286 25.17 -14.54 -3.58
CA ILE A 286 24.42 -13.34 -3.97
C ILE A 286 23.11 -13.27 -3.20
N LEU A 287 22.33 -14.36 -3.18
CA LEU A 287 21.01 -14.40 -2.56
C LEU A 287 21.06 -14.27 -1.03
N ASN A 288 22.08 -14.82 -0.38
CA ASN A 288 22.28 -14.70 1.06
C ASN A 288 22.54 -13.24 1.53
N ARG A 289 22.86 -12.34 0.61
CA ARG A 289 22.96 -10.90 0.91
C ARG A 289 21.60 -10.19 0.96
N LEU A 290 20.53 -10.84 0.58
CA LEU A 290 19.16 -10.33 0.78
C LEU A 290 18.72 -10.58 2.24
N VAL A 291 19.12 -9.68 3.13
CA VAL A 291 19.00 -9.83 4.60
C VAL A 291 17.55 -9.94 5.07
N ASP A 292 16.63 -9.25 4.39
CA ASP A 292 15.19 -9.26 4.70
C ASP A 292 14.38 -9.46 3.41
N PRO A 293 14.20 -10.71 2.95
CA PRO A 293 13.46 -11.00 1.73
C PRO A 293 12.01 -10.53 1.78
N ILE A 294 11.34 -10.72 2.91
CA ILE A 294 9.92 -10.36 3.05
C ILE A 294 9.74 -8.84 3.07
N GLY A 295 10.49 -8.13 3.92
CA GLY A 295 10.44 -6.68 3.97
C GLY A 295 10.94 -6.00 2.69
N THR A 296 11.72 -6.70 1.86
CA THR A 296 12.19 -6.19 0.57
C THR A 296 11.17 -6.46 -0.55
N LEU A 297 10.67 -7.70 -0.66
CA LEU A 297 9.90 -8.17 -1.81
C LEU A 297 8.38 -8.07 -1.59
N TYR A 298 7.93 -8.13 -0.32
CA TYR A 298 6.52 -8.11 0.08
C TYR A 298 6.18 -6.98 1.06
N LYS A 299 6.99 -5.92 1.10
CA LYS A 299 6.85 -4.80 2.03
C LYS A 299 5.42 -4.27 2.18
N TYR A 300 4.65 -4.26 1.10
CA TYR A 300 3.27 -3.77 1.08
C TYR A 300 2.23 -4.88 0.89
N GLY A 301 2.63 -6.09 0.53
CA GLY A 301 1.73 -7.14 0.05
C GLY A 301 1.86 -8.47 0.79
N VAL A 302 2.18 -8.49 2.08
CA VAL A 302 2.24 -9.73 2.89
C VAL A 302 0.95 -10.56 2.78
N PRO A 303 -0.28 -9.99 2.78
CA PRO A 303 -1.49 -10.78 2.63
C PRO A 303 -1.63 -11.54 1.31
N ASP A 304 -0.89 -11.12 0.28
CA ASP A 304 -0.89 -11.76 -1.03
C ASP A 304 0.16 -12.86 -1.18
N MET A 305 1.06 -13.03 -0.20
CA MET A 305 2.05 -14.11 -0.20
C MET A 305 1.35 -15.48 -0.30
N PRO A 306 1.90 -16.42 -1.09
CA PRO A 306 1.32 -17.75 -1.25
C PRO A 306 1.10 -18.48 0.08
N CYS A 307 2.05 -18.40 0.99
CA CYS A 307 1.97 -19.03 2.32
C CYS A 307 1.00 -18.31 3.29
N ALA A 308 0.61 -17.06 3.02
CA ALA A 308 -0.35 -16.34 3.84
C ALA A 308 -1.79 -16.81 3.62
N LYS A 309 -2.07 -17.44 2.48
CA LYS A 309 -3.40 -17.92 2.07
C LYS A 309 -3.77 -19.28 2.68
N GLU A 310 -2.79 -20.05 3.19
CA GLU A 310 -3.01 -21.39 3.74
C GLU A 310 -3.41 -21.40 5.23
N GLY A 311 -3.55 -20.25 5.87
CA GLY A 311 -3.84 -20.13 7.30
C GLY A 311 -5.31 -19.98 7.68
N GLU A 312 -6.26 -20.28 6.79
CA GLU A 312 -7.69 -20.31 7.06
C GLU A 312 -8.15 -21.78 7.28
N GLY A 313 -7.80 -22.29 8.46
CA GLY A 313 -8.23 -23.58 8.97
C GLY A 313 -8.72 -23.46 10.41
#